data_18911d7dbb825940c24e9f2359d58932
#
_entry.id   18911d7dbb825940c24e9f2359d58932
#
_cell.length_a   1.000
_cell.length_b   1.000
_cell.length_c   1.000
_cell.angle_alpha   90.00
_cell.angle_beta   90.00
_cell.angle_gamma   90.00
#
_symmetry.space_group_name_H-M   'P 1'
#
loop_
_entity.id
_entity.type
_entity.pdbx_description
1 polymer ?
#
loop_
_entity_poly.entity_id
_entity_poly.type
_entity_poly.pdbx_seq_one_letter_code
_entity_poly.pdbx_strand_id
1 'polypeptide(L)'
;ACPMPYPFMVFTSITVGLPENFVAAEKAEYTFRGLEVVLDCANGAAYKTAPRLFERLKAGVTVVAADPDGTNINAGVGATSPSFLAKEAQGRIGLAFDGDADRLIAVDEDGVPANGDVIMAIIAQHLHARGRLKNDTVVATVMSNLGFRKAMEALDINLVQTKVGDRYVLEGLRQHDASFGGEQSGHVIFLKDLVTGDGLLTAMRLVEVVAASGRRLADLRKDVITEYPQILRNVRVADAGRLEATDEIWMAVEQVEARMDGDGRVLVRASGTEPLVRVMVEAASKEDAATIADELVEVVRANLT
;
A
#
# COMPACT_ATOMS: atom_id res chain seq x y z
N ALA A 1 -23.75 24.00 -14.41
CA ALA A 1 -24.25 23.00 -13.50
C ALA A 1 -23.42 21.72 -13.74
N CYS A 2 -22.41 21.49 -12.93
CA CYS A 2 -21.64 20.27 -12.95
C CYS A 2 -22.40 19.21 -12.14
N PRO A 3 -22.65 18.01 -12.64
CA PRO A 3 -23.29 16.99 -11.85
C PRO A 3 -22.27 16.53 -10.79
N MET A 4 -22.66 16.59 -9.54
CA MET A 4 -21.98 15.99 -8.42
C MET A 4 -21.98 14.47 -8.61
N PRO A 5 -20.84 13.83 -8.73
CA PRO A 5 -20.80 12.38 -8.71
C PRO A 5 -20.20 11.88 -7.41
N TYR A 6 -20.72 10.83 -6.96
CA TYR A 6 -20.34 9.91 -5.91
C TYR A 6 -20.99 10.17 -4.55
N PRO A 7 -21.96 9.34 -4.23
CA PRO A 7 -22.59 9.37 -2.93
C PRO A 7 -21.62 8.89 -1.85
N PHE A 8 -21.72 9.54 -0.72
CA PHE A 8 -21.15 9.20 0.59
C PHE A 8 -21.49 7.77 1.10
N MET A 9 -21.59 6.80 0.22
CA MET A 9 -22.21 5.51 0.52
C MET A 9 -21.27 4.41 0.98
N VAL A 10 -19.94 4.59 0.85
CA VAL A 10 -19.00 3.51 1.15
C VAL A 10 -18.66 3.41 2.65
N PHE A 11 -18.71 4.54 3.35
CA PHE A 11 -18.36 4.58 4.78
C PHE A 11 -19.40 4.02 5.73
N THR A 12 -20.66 3.90 5.30
CA THR A 12 -21.71 3.37 6.14
C THR A 12 -21.73 1.84 6.24
N SER A 13 -21.07 1.13 5.33
CA SER A 13 -21.19 -0.32 5.28
C SER A 13 -20.34 -1.06 6.33
N ILE A 14 -19.14 -0.59 6.64
CA ILE A 14 -18.33 -1.25 7.69
C ILE A 14 -18.73 -0.81 9.11
N THR A 15 -19.17 0.42 9.28
CA THR A 15 -19.47 0.97 10.60
C THR A 15 -20.92 0.83 11.03
N VAL A 16 -21.86 0.77 10.09
CA VAL A 16 -23.30 0.59 10.37
C VAL A 16 -23.75 -0.84 10.05
N GLY A 17 -22.97 -1.56 9.29
CA GLY A 17 -23.32 -2.87 8.78
C GLY A 17 -22.20 -3.91 8.75
N LEU A 18 -21.15 -3.82 9.62
CA LEU A 18 -20.53 -5.09 9.99
C LEU A 18 -21.69 -5.93 10.50
N PRO A 19 -22.18 -6.92 9.73
CA PRO A 19 -23.22 -7.77 10.23
C PRO A 19 -22.75 -8.25 11.58
N GLU A 20 -23.62 -8.28 12.59
CA GLU A 20 -23.24 -8.88 13.86
C GLU A 20 -22.61 -10.26 13.65
N ASN A 21 -22.92 -10.90 12.54
CA ASN A 21 -22.36 -12.15 12.04
C ASN A 21 -20.90 -12.05 11.57
N PHE A 22 -20.45 -10.95 10.97
CA PHE A 22 -19.05 -10.79 10.56
C PHE A 22 -18.14 -10.64 11.78
N VAL A 23 -18.52 -9.78 12.72
CA VAL A 23 -17.81 -9.64 14.00
C VAL A 23 -18.01 -10.88 14.90
N ALA A 24 -19.11 -11.62 14.76
CA ALA A 24 -19.38 -12.82 15.55
C ALA A 24 -18.69 -14.08 14.99
N ALA A 25 -18.59 -14.23 13.69
CA ALA A 25 -17.89 -15.37 13.07
C ALA A 25 -16.38 -15.31 13.33
N GLU A 26 -15.81 -14.11 13.39
CA GLU A 26 -14.37 -13.92 13.70
C GLU A 26 -14.09 -13.79 15.21
N LYS A 27 -15.08 -13.51 16.04
CA LYS A 27 -14.97 -13.53 17.51
C LYS A 27 -14.48 -14.86 18.10
N ALA A 28 -14.57 -15.95 17.37
CA ALA A 28 -14.12 -17.25 17.84
C ALA A 28 -12.61 -17.47 17.71
N GLU A 29 -11.94 -16.76 16.80
CA GLU A 29 -10.52 -17.01 16.53
C GLU A 29 -9.58 -15.92 17.04
N TYR A 30 -9.98 -14.63 17.04
CA TYR A 30 -9.04 -13.55 17.34
C TYR A 30 -9.64 -12.48 18.25
N THR A 31 -9.06 -12.33 19.41
CA THR A 31 -9.22 -11.11 20.22
C THR A 31 -7.89 -10.36 20.15
N PHE A 32 -7.94 -9.05 20.04
CA PHE A 32 -6.76 -8.20 20.11
C PHE A 32 -6.40 -7.85 21.56
N ARG A 33 -6.87 -8.65 22.50
CA ARG A 33 -6.59 -8.46 23.93
C ARG A 33 -5.09 -8.55 24.19
N GLY A 34 -4.53 -7.51 24.81
CA GLY A 34 -3.11 -7.40 25.13
C GLY A 34 -2.28 -6.76 24.01
N LEU A 35 -2.91 -6.41 22.86
CA LEU A 35 -2.26 -5.58 21.85
C LEU A 35 -2.59 -4.11 22.10
N GLU A 36 -1.57 -3.27 22.02
CA GLU A 36 -1.68 -1.81 22.11
C GLU A 36 -1.50 -1.21 20.71
N VAL A 37 -2.48 -0.44 20.26
CA VAL A 37 -2.44 0.22 18.96
C VAL A 37 -2.59 1.74 19.07
N VAL A 38 -1.91 2.46 18.17
CA VAL A 38 -2.08 3.89 18.01
C VAL A 38 -2.76 4.15 16.67
N LEU A 39 -3.91 4.79 16.69
CA LEU A 39 -4.71 5.08 15.51
C LEU A 39 -4.54 6.54 15.12
N ASP A 40 -3.98 6.80 13.94
CA ASP A 40 -3.96 8.12 13.33
C ASP A 40 -5.11 8.22 12.33
N CYS A 41 -6.12 8.98 12.70
CA CYS A 41 -7.35 9.12 11.93
C CYS A 41 -7.29 10.25 10.88
N ALA A 42 -6.14 10.87 10.65
CA ALA A 42 -5.92 11.94 9.67
C ALA A 42 -6.89 13.13 9.80
N ASN A 43 -7.53 13.33 10.95
CA ASN A 43 -8.70 14.21 11.12
C ASN A 43 -9.77 13.97 10.05
N GLY A 44 -9.89 12.73 9.58
CA GLY A 44 -10.74 12.30 8.49
C GLY A 44 -11.87 11.38 8.93
N ALA A 45 -12.42 10.62 8.00
CA ALA A 45 -13.62 9.81 8.20
C ALA A 45 -13.47 8.70 9.26
N ALA A 46 -12.25 8.23 9.51
CA ALA A 46 -11.97 7.16 10.48
C ALA A 46 -12.12 7.57 11.95
N TYR A 47 -12.20 8.88 12.28
CA TYR A 47 -12.04 9.40 13.64
C TYR A 47 -13.00 8.83 14.70
N LYS A 48 -14.21 8.43 14.30
CA LYS A 48 -15.17 7.78 15.22
C LYS A 48 -15.19 6.27 15.07
N THR A 49 -14.89 5.79 13.87
CA THR A 49 -15.15 4.39 13.51
C THR A 49 -13.98 3.50 13.84
N ALA A 50 -12.74 3.94 13.58
CA ALA A 50 -11.55 3.17 13.90
C ALA A 50 -11.42 2.89 15.42
N PRO A 51 -11.52 3.88 16.33
CA PRO A 51 -11.45 3.60 17.76
C PRO A 51 -12.48 2.58 18.23
N ARG A 52 -13.73 2.76 17.80
CA ARG A 52 -14.82 1.84 18.19
C ARG A 52 -14.60 0.41 17.70
N LEU A 53 -14.05 0.25 16.49
CA LEU A 53 -13.74 -1.07 15.95
C LEU A 53 -12.70 -1.78 16.82
N PHE A 54 -11.56 -1.13 17.08
CA PHE A 54 -10.47 -1.72 17.84
C PHE A 54 -10.81 -1.94 19.33
N GLU A 55 -11.58 -1.06 19.94
CA GLU A 55 -12.11 -1.24 21.29
C GLU A 55 -13.05 -2.46 21.37
N ARG A 56 -13.93 -2.65 20.39
CA ARG A 56 -14.78 -3.85 20.30
C ARG A 56 -13.97 -5.13 20.16
N LEU A 57 -12.85 -5.09 19.45
CA LEU A 57 -11.92 -6.20 19.30
C LEU A 57 -11.00 -6.38 20.53
N LYS A 58 -11.18 -5.54 21.58
CA LYS A 58 -10.45 -5.61 22.86
C LYS A 58 -8.97 -5.26 22.76
N ALA A 59 -8.56 -4.46 21.80
CA ALA A 59 -7.24 -3.80 21.80
C ALA A 59 -7.21 -2.66 22.83
N GLY A 60 -6.03 -2.36 23.36
CA GLY A 60 -5.75 -1.08 23.99
C GLY A 60 -5.56 -0.03 22.88
N VAL A 61 -6.30 1.07 22.95
CA VAL A 61 -6.37 2.07 21.87
C VAL A 61 -5.91 3.43 22.35
N THR A 62 -4.94 3.99 21.63
CA THR A 62 -4.58 5.41 21.70
C THR A 62 -4.97 6.05 20.37
N VAL A 63 -5.63 7.20 20.38
CA VAL A 63 -6.10 7.90 19.18
C VAL A 63 -5.39 9.23 19.03
N VAL A 64 -4.91 9.53 17.83
CA VAL A 64 -4.30 10.80 17.45
C VAL A 64 -4.96 11.32 16.17
N ALA A 65 -4.85 12.63 15.92
CA ALA A 65 -5.43 13.28 14.75
C ALA A 65 -6.91 12.89 14.51
N ALA A 66 -7.73 13.02 15.55
CA ALA A 66 -9.15 12.65 15.55
C ALA A 66 -10.09 13.80 15.91
N ASP A 67 -9.68 15.03 15.66
CA ASP A 67 -10.46 16.24 15.91
C ASP A 67 -10.65 17.06 14.62
N PRO A 68 -11.54 16.58 13.69
CA PRO A 68 -11.76 17.25 12.43
C PRO A 68 -12.44 18.61 12.60
N ASP A 69 -11.84 19.65 12.06
CA ASP A 69 -12.36 21.04 12.07
C ASP A 69 -12.91 21.49 10.69
N GLY A 70 -12.87 20.59 9.68
CA GLY A 70 -13.30 20.88 8.32
C GLY A 70 -12.18 21.39 7.39
N THR A 71 -10.99 21.68 7.92
CA THR A 71 -9.85 22.21 7.15
C THR A 71 -8.54 21.45 7.39
N ASN A 72 -8.46 20.65 8.46
CA ASN A 72 -7.25 19.98 8.93
C ASN A 72 -7.09 18.52 8.48
N ILE A 73 -7.95 18.03 7.58
CA ILE A 73 -7.86 16.68 7.04
C ILE A 73 -6.51 16.45 6.33
N ASN A 74 -5.81 15.37 6.67
CA ASN A 74 -4.46 15.04 6.14
C ASN A 74 -3.38 16.13 6.38
N ALA A 75 -3.60 17.07 7.27
CA ALA A 75 -2.67 18.17 7.49
C ALA A 75 -1.46 17.73 8.31
N GLY A 76 -0.47 17.12 7.67
CA GLY A 76 0.75 16.60 8.30
C GLY A 76 0.53 15.35 9.16
N VAL A 77 -0.59 14.66 9.00
CA VAL A 77 -1.02 13.47 9.73
C VAL A 77 -1.54 12.41 8.77
N GLY A 78 -1.84 11.22 9.26
CA GLY A 78 -2.43 10.11 8.53
C GLY A 78 -1.47 9.40 7.60
N ALA A 79 -2.01 8.54 6.73
CA ALA A 79 -1.26 7.69 5.79
C ALA A 79 -0.36 8.48 4.82
N THR A 80 -0.67 9.75 4.58
CA THR A 80 0.14 10.66 3.75
C THR A 80 1.36 11.23 4.48
N SER A 81 1.42 11.10 5.80
CA SER A 81 2.47 11.63 6.66
C SER A 81 2.85 10.65 7.79
N PRO A 82 3.26 9.42 7.46
CA PRO A 82 3.45 8.34 8.44
C PRO A 82 4.55 8.65 9.47
N SER A 83 5.43 9.61 9.18
CA SER A 83 6.46 10.06 10.13
C SER A 83 5.88 10.72 11.39
N PHE A 84 4.67 11.26 11.34
CA PHE A 84 3.95 11.74 12.52
C PHE A 84 3.61 10.54 13.42
N LEU A 85 2.93 9.53 12.87
CA LEU A 85 2.55 8.34 13.62
C LEU A 85 3.76 7.56 14.15
N ALA A 86 4.88 7.53 13.41
CA ALA A 86 6.11 6.88 13.86
C ALA A 86 6.64 7.46 15.20
N LYS A 87 6.43 8.75 15.43
CA LYS A 87 6.79 9.41 16.70
C LYS A 87 5.77 9.12 17.81
N GLU A 88 4.48 9.05 17.47
CA GLU A 88 3.40 8.84 18.42
C GLU A 88 3.25 7.37 18.85
N ALA A 89 3.62 6.43 17.98
CA ALA A 89 3.48 5.00 18.23
C ALA A 89 4.34 4.50 19.41
N GLN A 90 5.56 5.01 19.57
CA GLN A 90 6.42 4.79 20.74
C GLN A 90 6.56 3.31 21.16
N GLY A 91 6.93 2.45 20.24
CA GLY A 91 7.10 1.01 20.50
C GLY A 91 5.81 0.20 20.44
N ARG A 92 4.71 0.79 19.99
CA ARG A 92 3.41 0.14 19.74
C ARG A 92 3.15 0.06 18.22
N ILE A 93 2.17 -0.73 17.84
CA ILE A 93 1.69 -0.75 16.46
C ILE A 93 0.95 0.55 16.15
N GLY A 94 1.39 1.28 15.12
CA GLY A 94 0.70 2.43 14.60
C GLY A 94 -0.12 2.07 13.36
N LEU A 95 -1.32 2.65 13.22
CA LEU A 95 -2.23 2.45 12.09
C LEU A 95 -2.71 3.82 11.61
N ALA A 96 -2.15 4.28 10.48
CA ALA A 96 -2.48 5.58 9.88
C ALA A 96 -3.46 5.39 8.73
N PHE A 97 -4.60 6.02 8.83
CA PHE A 97 -5.58 6.12 7.75
C PHE A 97 -5.36 7.41 6.95
N ASP A 98 -5.88 7.48 5.76
CA ASP A 98 -5.99 8.75 5.05
C ASP A 98 -7.37 9.41 5.27
N GLY A 99 -7.62 10.54 4.62
CA GLY A 99 -8.77 11.37 4.92
C GLY A 99 -10.13 10.71 4.73
N ASP A 100 -10.29 9.87 3.72
CA ASP A 100 -11.50 9.09 3.43
C ASP A 100 -11.42 7.64 3.93
N ALA A 101 -10.27 7.27 4.54
CA ALA A 101 -9.98 6.00 5.20
C ALA A 101 -10.04 4.77 4.26
N ASP A 102 -9.79 4.97 2.97
CA ASP A 102 -9.69 3.88 2.00
C ASP A 102 -8.30 3.23 1.98
N ARG A 103 -7.31 3.85 2.63
CA ARG A 103 -5.91 3.43 2.72
C ARG A 103 -5.45 3.22 4.15
N LEU A 104 -4.44 2.34 4.28
CA LEU A 104 -3.71 2.10 5.51
C LEU A 104 -2.20 2.14 5.25
N ILE A 105 -1.49 2.89 6.07
CA ILE A 105 -0.05 2.74 6.31
C ILE A 105 0.12 2.35 7.77
N ALA A 106 0.84 1.27 8.04
CA ALA A 106 1.16 0.89 9.41
C ALA A 106 2.53 1.43 9.83
N VAL A 107 2.78 1.45 11.13
CA VAL A 107 4.09 1.72 11.72
C VAL A 107 4.37 0.58 12.70
N ASP A 108 5.51 -0.07 12.54
CA ASP A 108 5.90 -1.15 13.43
C ASP A 108 6.43 -0.63 14.78
N GLU A 109 6.69 -1.54 15.71
CA GLU A 109 7.15 -1.22 17.08
C GLU A 109 8.58 -0.64 17.11
N ASP A 110 9.33 -0.74 16.00
CA ASP A 110 10.63 -0.11 15.83
C ASP A 110 10.51 1.32 15.23
N GLY A 111 9.27 1.79 14.98
CA GLY A 111 8.97 3.09 14.40
C GLY A 111 9.16 3.14 12.89
N VAL A 112 9.26 2.01 12.21
CA VAL A 112 9.45 1.92 10.77
C VAL A 112 8.08 1.82 10.07
N PRO A 113 7.80 2.70 9.08
CA PRO A 113 6.58 2.60 8.30
C PRO A 113 6.52 1.30 7.48
N ALA A 114 5.36 0.67 7.50
CA ALA A 114 4.99 -0.46 6.65
C ALA A 114 3.94 0.01 5.64
N ASN A 115 4.35 0.16 4.39
CA ASN A 115 3.49 0.61 3.31
C ASN A 115 2.56 -0.52 2.81
N GLY A 116 1.75 -0.25 1.80
CA GLY A 116 0.81 -1.23 1.25
C GLY A 116 1.47 -2.53 0.78
N ASP A 117 2.68 -2.47 0.21
CA ASP A 117 3.41 -3.66 -0.22
C ASP A 117 3.80 -4.55 0.98
N VAL A 118 4.31 -3.94 2.04
CA VAL A 118 4.66 -4.65 3.28
C VAL A 118 3.42 -5.28 3.91
N ILE A 119 2.34 -4.51 4.02
CA ILE A 119 1.06 -4.98 4.56
C ILE A 119 0.52 -6.14 3.74
N MET A 120 0.51 -6.00 2.41
CA MET A 120 0.07 -7.07 1.51
C MET A 120 0.95 -8.32 1.61
N ALA A 121 2.27 -8.17 1.70
CA ALA A 121 3.17 -9.33 1.83
C ALA A 121 2.90 -10.13 3.12
N ILE A 122 2.74 -9.44 4.26
CA ILE A 122 2.42 -10.08 5.55
C ILE A 122 1.09 -10.82 5.49
N ILE A 123 0.05 -10.17 4.94
CA ILE A 123 -1.30 -10.76 4.85
C ILE A 123 -1.32 -11.89 3.83
N ALA A 124 -0.67 -11.73 2.66
CA ALA A 124 -0.59 -12.77 1.63
C ALA A 124 0.08 -14.04 2.16
N GLN A 125 1.23 -13.92 2.82
CA GLN A 125 1.92 -15.04 3.47
C GLN A 125 1.00 -15.77 4.45
N HIS A 126 0.29 -15.04 5.29
CA HIS A 126 -0.63 -15.62 6.26
C HIS A 126 -1.82 -16.34 5.61
N LEU A 127 -2.41 -15.74 4.58
CA LEU A 127 -3.52 -16.35 3.84
C LEU A 127 -3.07 -17.59 3.08
N HIS A 128 -1.90 -17.52 2.41
CA HIS A 128 -1.32 -18.63 1.65
C HIS A 128 -1.01 -19.82 2.57
N ALA A 129 -0.30 -19.60 3.68
CA ALA A 129 0.03 -20.64 4.65
C ALA A 129 -1.20 -21.38 5.24
N ARG A 130 -2.39 -20.76 5.15
CA ARG A 130 -3.67 -21.34 5.60
C ARG A 130 -4.54 -21.88 4.48
N GLY A 131 -4.06 -21.85 3.23
CA GLY A 131 -4.85 -22.24 2.05
C GLY A 131 -6.07 -21.33 1.81
N ARG A 132 -6.02 -20.07 2.28
CA ARG A 132 -7.11 -19.08 2.16
C ARG A 132 -6.86 -18.04 1.07
N LEU A 133 -5.67 -18.00 0.49
CA LEU A 133 -5.36 -17.17 -0.66
C LEU A 133 -5.89 -17.83 -1.93
N LYS A 134 -6.93 -17.26 -2.51
CA LYS A 134 -7.60 -17.87 -3.66
C LYS A 134 -6.68 -17.95 -4.87
N ASN A 135 -6.55 -19.15 -5.45
CA ASN A 135 -5.66 -19.48 -6.57
C ASN A 135 -4.20 -19.10 -6.31
N ASP A 136 -3.78 -19.01 -5.04
CA ASP A 136 -2.46 -18.55 -4.62
C ASP A 136 -2.02 -17.28 -5.37
N THR A 137 -2.95 -16.36 -5.58
CA THR A 137 -2.76 -15.19 -6.43
C THR A 137 -3.01 -13.90 -5.68
N VAL A 138 -2.06 -12.96 -5.83
CA VAL A 138 -2.16 -11.57 -5.41
C VAL A 138 -2.14 -10.65 -6.63
N VAL A 139 -2.96 -9.62 -6.62
CA VAL A 139 -2.98 -8.60 -7.68
C VAL A 139 -2.41 -7.30 -7.13
N ALA A 140 -1.39 -6.74 -7.78
CA ALA A 140 -0.81 -5.46 -7.40
C ALA A 140 -0.50 -4.60 -8.63
N THR A 141 -0.15 -3.34 -8.42
CA THR A 141 0.20 -2.46 -9.54
C THR A 141 1.67 -2.58 -9.93
N VAL A 142 2.02 -2.07 -11.10
CA VAL A 142 3.42 -1.96 -11.56
C VAL A 142 4.28 -1.08 -10.64
N MET A 143 3.67 -0.33 -9.71
CA MET A 143 4.39 0.49 -8.72
C MET A 143 4.85 -0.30 -7.50
N SER A 144 4.34 -1.51 -7.28
CA SER A 144 4.79 -2.34 -6.15
C SER A 144 6.28 -2.61 -6.22
N ASN A 145 6.93 -2.49 -5.07
CA ASN A 145 8.38 -2.58 -4.91
C ASN A 145 8.96 -3.93 -5.41
N LEU A 146 10.18 -3.92 -5.92
CA LEU A 146 10.87 -5.14 -6.34
C LEU A 146 10.95 -6.17 -5.20
N GLY A 147 11.13 -5.70 -3.95
CA GLY A 147 11.11 -6.57 -2.77
C GLY A 147 9.78 -7.30 -2.60
N PHE A 148 8.66 -6.65 -2.89
CA PHE A 148 7.35 -7.30 -2.88
C PHE A 148 7.25 -8.41 -3.94
N ARG A 149 7.75 -8.15 -5.16
CA ARG A 149 7.77 -9.17 -6.23
C ARG A 149 8.59 -10.39 -5.83
N LYS A 150 9.82 -10.15 -5.32
CA LYS A 150 10.69 -11.23 -4.83
C LYS A 150 10.08 -11.99 -3.64
N ALA A 151 9.37 -11.30 -2.76
CA ALA A 151 8.66 -11.94 -1.65
C ALA A 151 7.53 -12.86 -2.14
N MET A 152 6.74 -12.45 -3.12
CA MET A 152 5.69 -13.29 -3.70
C MET A 152 6.29 -14.52 -4.40
N GLU A 153 7.37 -14.35 -5.17
CA GLU A 153 8.09 -15.45 -5.81
C GLU A 153 8.65 -16.45 -4.79
N ALA A 154 9.29 -15.97 -3.72
CA ALA A 154 9.84 -16.82 -2.66
C ALA A 154 8.77 -17.61 -1.88
N LEU A 155 7.53 -17.14 -1.89
CA LEU A 155 6.38 -17.78 -1.26
C LEU A 155 5.57 -18.68 -2.21
N ASP A 156 6.01 -18.85 -3.46
CA ASP A 156 5.23 -19.54 -4.52
C ASP A 156 3.83 -18.91 -4.75
N ILE A 157 3.71 -17.60 -4.52
CA ILE A 157 2.49 -16.83 -4.76
C ILE A 157 2.55 -16.19 -6.13
N ASN A 158 1.53 -16.44 -6.96
CA ASN A 158 1.40 -15.82 -8.27
C ASN A 158 1.09 -14.32 -8.13
N LEU A 159 1.95 -13.46 -8.66
CA LEU A 159 1.76 -12.01 -8.68
C LEU A 159 1.28 -11.53 -10.05
N VAL A 160 0.04 -11.07 -10.10
CA VAL A 160 -0.52 -10.40 -11.27
C VAL A 160 -0.29 -8.90 -11.16
N GLN A 161 0.36 -8.30 -12.17
CA GLN A 161 0.63 -6.88 -12.19
C GLN A 161 -0.31 -6.13 -13.13
N THR A 162 -0.87 -5.03 -12.63
CA THR A 162 -1.78 -4.16 -13.36
C THR A 162 -1.21 -2.75 -13.52
N LYS A 163 -1.86 -1.94 -14.34
CA LYS A 163 -1.65 -0.49 -14.36
C LYS A 163 -1.99 0.10 -12.99
N VAL A 164 -1.45 1.30 -12.71
CA VAL A 164 -1.74 2.06 -11.48
C VAL A 164 -3.19 2.52 -11.46
N GLY A 165 -3.84 2.28 -10.34
CA GLY A 165 -5.23 2.67 -10.06
C GLY A 165 -6.07 1.50 -9.54
N ASP A 166 -6.86 1.77 -8.51
CA ASP A 166 -7.76 0.85 -7.82
C ASP A 166 -8.67 0.07 -8.77
N ARG A 167 -9.20 0.74 -9.78
CA ARG A 167 -10.00 0.14 -10.85
C ARG A 167 -9.26 -1.02 -11.53
N TYR A 168 -7.98 -0.84 -11.88
CA TYR A 168 -7.22 -1.88 -12.58
C TYR A 168 -6.90 -3.05 -11.66
N VAL A 169 -6.66 -2.78 -10.36
CA VAL A 169 -6.53 -3.84 -9.35
C VAL A 169 -7.82 -4.64 -9.24
N LEU A 170 -8.97 -3.98 -9.15
CA LEU A 170 -10.28 -4.65 -9.09
C LEU A 170 -10.58 -5.47 -10.36
N GLU A 171 -10.29 -4.92 -11.55
CA GLU A 171 -10.41 -5.64 -12.82
C GLU A 171 -9.50 -6.88 -12.85
N GLY A 172 -8.24 -6.74 -12.42
CA GLY A 172 -7.28 -7.84 -12.31
C GLY A 172 -7.75 -8.94 -11.35
N LEU A 173 -8.26 -8.57 -10.18
CA LEU A 173 -8.83 -9.52 -9.21
C LEU A 173 -9.96 -10.36 -9.84
N ARG A 174 -10.85 -9.73 -10.59
CA ARG A 174 -11.95 -10.43 -11.27
C ARG A 174 -11.48 -11.31 -12.42
N GLN A 175 -10.56 -10.82 -13.26
CA GLN A 175 -10.03 -11.53 -14.42
C GLN A 175 -9.25 -12.80 -14.03
N HIS A 176 -8.51 -12.74 -12.95
CA HIS A 176 -7.67 -13.84 -12.47
C HIS A 176 -8.34 -14.67 -11.35
N ASP A 177 -9.61 -14.41 -11.09
CA ASP A 177 -10.36 -15.06 -10.00
C ASP A 177 -9.62 -15.04 -8.66
N ALA A 178 -8.92 -13.92 -8.39
CA ALA A 178 -8.20 -13.66 -7.15
C ALA A 178 -9.10 -12.96 -6.12
N SER A 179 -8.73 -13.06 -4.85
CA SER A 179 -9.53 -12.49 -3.76
C SER A 179 -8.86 -11.36 -3.02
N PHE A 180 -7.57 -11.10 -3.30
CA PHE A 180 -6.74 -10.20 -2.53
C PHE A 180 -5.74 -9.45 -3.41
N GLY A 181 -5.59 -8.16 -3.18
CA GLY A 181 -4.65 -7.31 -3.90
C GLY A 181 -4.75 -5.85 -3.50
N GLY A 182 -3.90 -5.00 -4.08
CA GLY A 182 -3.90 -3.58 -3.75
C GLY A 182 -2.71 -2.81 -4.33
N GLU A 183 -2.40 -1.71 -3.69
CA GLU A 183 -1.37 -0.76 -4.10
C GLU A 183 -0.39 -0.45 -2.96
N GLN A 184 0.83 -0.08 -3.32
CA GLN A 184 1.84 0.41 -2.37
C GLN A 184 1.34 1.57 -1.51
N SER A 185 0.40 2.36 -2.04
CA SER A 185 -0.23 3.48 -1.32
C SER A 185 -1.04 3.06 -0.08
N GLY A 186 -1.30 1.76 0.10
CA GLY A 186 -2.09 1.22 1.20
C GLY A 186 -3.57 0.98 0.86
N HIS A 187 -3.98 1.22 -0.39
CA HIS A 187 -5.32 0.86 -0.87
C HIS A 187 -5.37 -0.64 -1.15
N VAL A 188 -5.96 -1.42 -0.25
CA VAL A 188 -5.98 -2.88 -0.28
C VAL A 188 -7.42 -3.40 -0.39
N ILE A 189 -7.65 -4.31 -1.33
CA ILE A 189 -8.96 -4.88 -1.66
C ILE A 189 -9.02 -6.34 -1.20
N PHE A 190 -10.01 -6.67 -0.38
CA PHE A 190 -10.42 -8.02 -0.01
C PHE A 190 -11.72 -8.32 -0.74
N LEU A 191 -11.65 -8.85 -1.97
CA LEU A 191 -12.78 -8.93 -2.89
C LEU A 191 -13.97 -9.77 -2.35
N LYS A 192 -13.72 -10.69 -1.41
CA LYS A 192 -14.78 -11.45 -0.73
C LYS A 192 -15.59 -10.61 0.26
N ASP A 193 -14.97 -9.54 0.79
CA ASP A 193 -15.55 -8.68 1.80
C ASP A 193 -16.10 -7.40 1.17
N LEU A 194 -15.27 -6.72 0.34
CA LEU A 194 -15.61 -5.44 -0.32
C LEU A 194 -15.02 -5.36 -1.73
N VAL A 195 -15.67 -4.60 -2.60
CA VAL A 195 -15.23 -4.36 -4.00
C VAL A 195 -14.32 -3.13 -4.13
N THR A 196 -13.91 -2.53 -3.03
CA THR A 196 -13.03 -1.35 -2.96
C THR A 196 -12.05 -1.52 -1.81
N GLY A 197 -11.00 -0.70 -1.79
CA GLY A 197 -10.11 -0.62 -0.65
C GLY A 197 -10.80 -0.09 0.60
N ASP A 198 -10.36 -0.58 1.75
CA ASP A 198 -10.85 -0.15 3.05
C ASP A 198 -9.71 -0.25 4.06
N GLY A 199 -9.29 0.92 4.57
CA GLY A 199 -8.19 1.02 5.52
C GLY A 199 -8.49 0.36 6.86
N LEU A 200 -9.76 0.41 7.33
CA LEU A 200 -10.16 -0.20 8.60
C LEU A 200 -10.14 -1.73 8.50
N LEU A 201 -10.67 -2.29 7.42
CA LEU A 201 -10.61 -3.72 7.15
C LEU A 201 -9.16 -4.17 7.03
N THR A 202 -8.34 -3.43 6.29
CA THR A 202 -6.90 -3.72 6.13
C THR A 202 -6.17 -3.70 7.46
N ALA A 203 -6.43 -2.69 8.31
CA ALA A 203 -5.86 -2.59 9.65
C ALA A 203 -6.27 -3.77 10.54
N MET A 204 -7.55 -4.14 10.52
CA MET A 204 -8.07 -5.29 11.26
C MET A 204 -7.37 -6.57 10.80
N ARG A 205 -7.24 -6.82 9.49
CA ARG A 205 -6.58 -8.01 8.94
C ARG A 205 -5.09 -8.07 9.27
N LEU A 206 -4.39 -6.93 9.25
CA LEU A 206 -2.99 -6.88 9.64
C LEU A 206 -2.80 -7.22 11.14
N VAL A 207 -3.60 -6.60 12.01
CA VAL A 207 -3.53 -6.85 13.46
C VAL A 207 -3.99 -8.28 13.80
N GLU A 208 -4.90 -8.87 13.01
CA GLU A 208 -5.27 -10.28 13.09
C GLU A 208 -4.06 -11.20 12.88
N VAL A 209 -3.20 -10.89 11.88
CA VAL A 209 -1.96 -11.65 11.65
C VAL A 209 -1.00 -11.53 12.83
N VAL A 210 -0.83 -10.34 13.38
CA VAL A 210 -0.01 -10.12 14.58
C VAL A 210 -0.55 -10.93 15.77
N ALA A 211 -1.85 -10.85 16.04
CA ALA A 211 -2.50 -11.59 17.12
C ALA A 211 -2.37 -13.10 16.95
N ALA A 212 -2.59 -13.60 15.73
CA ALA A 212 -2.53 -15.02 15.41
C ALA A 212 -1.11 -15.60 15.48
N SER A 213 -0.11 -14.82 15.13
CA SER A 213 1.29 -15.25 15.15
C SER A 213 1.93 -15.10 16.52
N GLY A 214 1.43 -14.23 17.39
CA GLY A 214 2.06 -13.85 18.65
C GLY A 214 3.39 -13.12 18.45
N ARG A 215 3.66 -12.60 17.25
CA ARG A 215 4.92 -11.94 16.87
C ARG A 215 4.74 -10.45 16.73
N ARG A 216 5.82 -9.69 16.87
CA ARG A 216 5.83 -8.24 16.60
C ARG A 216 5.64 -7.98 15.10
N LEU A 217 4.97 -6.88 14.78
CA LEU A 217 4.84 -6.43 13.38
C LEU A 217 6.22 -6.19 12.75
N ALA A 218 7.16 -5.65 13.51
CA ALA A 218 8.54 -5.42 13.08
C ALA A 218 9.26 -6.71 12.64
N ASP A 219 9.02 -7.82 13.33
CA ASP A 219 9.62 -9.12 12.99
C ASP A 219 8.94 -9.73 11.76
N LEU A 220 7.61 -9.64 11.67
CA LEU A 220 6.86 -10.09 10.49
C LEU A 220 7.30 -9.35 9.23
N ARG A 221 7.49 -8.01 9.32
CA ARG A 221 7.98 -7.19 8.22
C ARG A 221 9.38 -7.63 7.76
N LYS A 222 10.31 -7.77 8.69
CA LYS A 222 11.71 -8.15 8.36
C LYS A 222 11.82 -9.52 7.69
N ASP A 223 10.94 -10.44 8.07
CA ASP A 223 10.99 -11.81 7.56
C ASP A 223 10.34 -11.95 6.17
N VAL A 224 9.34 -11.13 5.85
CA VAL A 224 8.55 -11.33 4.63
C VAL A 224 9.07 -10.52 3.44
N ILE A 225 9.66 -9.35 3.66
CA ILE A 225 10.05 -8.46 2.58
C ILE A 225 11.34 -7.68 2.90
N THR A 226 12.20 -7.58 1.90
CA THR A 226 13.31 -6.61 1.87
C THR A 226 12.97 -5.54 0.86
N GLU A 227 12.66 -4.34 1.33
CA GLU A 227 12.31 -3.23 0.46
C GLU A 227 13.56 -2.67 -0.24
N TYR A 228 13.46 -2.46 -1.54
CA TYR A 228 14.49 -1.80 -2.34
C TYR A 228 14.30 -0.29 -2.28
N PRO A 229 15.34 0.50 -1.98
CA PRO A 229 15.30 1.94 -2.07
C PRO A 229 14.80 2.40 -3.44
N GLN A 230 13.81 3.30 -3.44
CA GLN A 230 13.13 3.78 -4.65
C GLN A 230 13.38 5.27 -4.84
N ILE A 231 13.77 5.66 -6.05
CA ILE A 231 13.91 7.05 -6.48
C ILE A 231 12.98 7.32 -7.65
N LEU A 232 12.18 8.37 -7.54
CA LEU A 232 11.30 8.85 -8.60
C LEU A 232 11.78 10.22 -9.09
N ARG A 233 11.92 10.37 -10.40
CA ARG A 233 12.21 11.63 -11.09
C ARG A 233 11.09 11.97 -12.07
N ASN A 234 10.67 13.22 -12.07
CA ASN A 234 9.72 13.76 -13.04
C ASN A 234 10.49 14.62 -14.06
N VAL A 235 10.44 14.27 -15.33
CA VAL A 235 11.11 14.96 -16.42
C VAL A 235 10.05 15.64 -17.27
N ARG A 236 10.05 16.98 -17.33
CA ARG A 236 9.20 17.72 -18.28
C ARG A 236 9.73 17.49 -19.69
N VAL A 237 8.85 17.19 -20.62
CA VAL A 237 9.17 16.87 -22.00
C VAL A 237 8.24 17.64 -22.95
N ALA A 238 8.68 17.84 -24.19
CA ALA A 238 7.86 18.51 -25.20
C ALA A 238 6.66 17.64 -25.63
N ASP A 239 6.91 16.33 -25.79
CA ASP A 239 5.87 15.36 -26.20
C ASP A 239 6.11 14.00 -25.49
N ALA A 240 5.35 13.74 -24.44
CA ALA A 240 5.42 12.48 -23.71
C ALA A 240 4.86 11.29 -24.53
N GLY A 241 4.06 11.54 -25.56
CA GLY A 241 3.52 10.48 -26.43
C GLY A 241 4.57 9.80 -27.30
N ARG A 242 5.75 10.43 -27.49
CA ARG A 242 6.88 9.84 -28.22
C ARG A 242 7.67 8.82 -27.42
N LEU A 243 7.44 8.70 -26.12
CA LEU A 243 8.22 7.83 -25.23
C LEU A 243 8.33 6.40 -25.76
N GLU A 244 7.18 5.79 -26.10
CA GLU A 244 7.12 4.39 -26.55
C GLU A 244 7.84 4.14 -27.88
N ALA A 245 7.99 5.18 -28.70
CA ALA A 245 8.64 5.12 -30.03
C ALA A 245 10.11 5.59 -30.00
N THR A 246 10.70 5.83 -28.82
CA THR A 246 12.06 6.34 -28.67
C THR A 246 12.97 5.22 -28.19
N ASP A 247 13.54 4.47 -29.14
CA ASP A 247 14.37 3.27 -28.86
C ASP A 247 15.57 3.56 -27.95
N GLU A 248 16.18 4.73 -28.05
CA GLU A 248 17.34 5.14 -27.26
C GLU A 248 17.05 5.12 -25.75
N ILE A 249 15.83 5.46 -25.35
CA ILE A 249 15.42 5.41 -23.94
C ILE A 249 15.33 3.96 -23.47
N TRP A 250 14.69 3.10 -24.27
CA TRP A 250 14.51 1.69 -23.89
C TRP A 250 15.81 0.91 -23.90
N MET A 251 16.73 1.21 -24.85
CA MET A 251 18.09 0.65 -24.84
C MET A 251 18.86 1.05 -23.57
N ALA A 252 18.74 2.31 -23.13
CA ALA A 252 19.37 2.75 -21.89
C ALA A 252 18.77 2.05 -20.67
N VAL A 253 17.44 1.85 -20.63
CA VAL A 253 16.76 1.09 -19.58
C VAL A 253 17.28 -0.35 -19.52
N GLU A 254 17.34 -1.06 -20.65
CA GLU A 254 17.86 -2.42 -20.73
C GLU A 254 19.32 -2.52 -20.25
N GLN A 255 20.17 -1.59 -20.64
CA GLN A 255 21.57 -1.56 -20.19
C GLN A 255 21.71 -1.38 -18.70
N VAL A 256 20.90 -0.51 -18.12
CA VAL A 256 20.87 -0.26 -16.68
C VAL A 256 20.37 -1.47 -15.93
N GLU A 257 19.25 -2.08 -16.37
CA GLU A 257 18.71 -3.27 -15.72
C GLU A 257 19.68 -4.46 -15.80
N ALA A 258 20.37 -4.63 -16.92
CA ALA A 258 21.43 -5.64 -17.04
C ALA A 258 22.59 -5.43 -16.06
N ARG A 259 22.97 -4.17 -15.78
CA ARG A 259 24.02 -3.85 -14.79
C ARG A 259 23.59 -4.15 -13.36
N MET A 260 22.29 -4.06 -13.05
CA MET A 260 21.74 -4.32 -11.72
C MET A 260 21.58 -5.82 -11.42
N ASP A 261 21.69 -6.69 -12.43
CA ASP A 261 21.70 -8.16 -12.31
C ASP A 261 20.57 -8.73 -11.41
N GLY A 262 19.37 -8.21 -11.57
CA GLY A 262 18.19 -8.60 -10.78
C GLY A 262 18.07 -7.94 -9.40
N ASP A 263 19.05 -7.16 -8.97
CA ASP A 263 19.01 -6.38 -7.71
C ASP A 263 18.59 -4.92 -7.93
N GLY A 264 17.81 -4.69 -8.97
CA GLY A 264 17.20 -3.41 -9.27
C GLY A 264 16.15 -3.50 -10.36
N ARG A 265 15.44 -2.40 -10.56
CA ARG A 265 14.37 -2.27 -11.54
C ARG A 265 14.20 -0.84 -11.99
N VAL A 266 13.83 -0.68 -13.24
CA VAL A 266 13.47 0.62 -13.83
C VAL A 266 12.00 0.60 -14.26
N LEU A 267 11.30 1.69 -14.05
CA LEU A 267 9.99 1.95 -14.63
C LEU A 267 9.95 3.35 -15.22
N VAL A 268 9.88 3.44 -16.55
CA VAL A 268 9.71 4.70 -17.28
C VAL A 268 8.31 4.75 -17.85
N ARG A 269 7.59 5.84 -17.59
CA ARG A 269 6.22 6.00 -18.11
C ARG A 269 5.85 7.46 -18.33
N ALA A 270 5.02 7.70 -19.32
CA ALA A 270 4.38 9.00 -19.50
C ALA A 270 3.36 9.28 -18.37
N SER A 271 3.23 10.54 -17.97
CA SER A 271 2.14 10.97 -17.11
C SER A 271 0.85 11.08 -17.92
N GLY A 272 -0.26 10.60 -17.34
CA GLY A 272 -1.57 10.68 -18.00
C GLY A 272 -2.20 12.10 -18.00
N THR A 273 -1.70 13.00 -17.15
CA THR A 273 -2.33 14.31 -16.89
C THR A 273 -1.39 15.50 -17.12
N GLU A 274 -0.09 15.26 -17.20
CA GLU A 274 0.91 16.31 -17.29
C GLU A 274 1.91 16.02 -18.42
N PRO A 275 2.51 17.01 -19.07
CA PRO A 275 3.52 16.82 -20.12
C PRO A 275 4.87 16.43 -19.47
N LEU A 276 4.93 15.25 -18.87
CA LEU A 276 6.15 14.74 -18.25
C LEU A 276 6.27 13.22 -18.37
N VAL A 277 7.51 12.75 -18.33
CA VAL A 277 7.89 11.35 -18.17
C VAL A 277 8.34 11.12 -16.73
N ARG A 278 7.86 10.05 -16.13
CA ARG A 278 8.26 9.60 -14.80
C ARG A 278 9.28 8.48 -14.95
N VAL A 279 10.46 8.70 -14.37
CA VAL A 279 11.54 7.71 -14.27
C VAL A 279 11.62 7.27 -12.81
N MET A 280 11.31 6.00 -12.56
CA MET A 280 11.42 5.36 -11.26
C MET A 280 12.50 4.29 -11.31
N VAL A 281 13.40 4.30 -10.34
CA VAL A 281 14.47 3.32 -10.19
C VAL A 281 14.44 2.75 -8.78
N GLU A 282 14.51 1.45 -8.68
CA GLU A 282 14.77 0.70 -7.46
C GLU A 282 16.13 0.02 -7.58
N ALA A 283 16.95 0.09 -6.53
CA ALA A 283 18.28 -0.54 -6.51
C ALA A 283 18.64 -0.98 -5.09
N ALA A 284 19.73 -1.73 -4.95
CA ALA A 284 20.22 -2.25 -3.68
C ALA A 284 20.58 -1.14 -2.66
N SER A 285 21.00 0.04 -3.16
CA SER A 285 21.25 1.21 -2.32
C SER A 285 20.52 2.46 -2.86
N LYS A 286 20.28 3.43 -1.96
CA LYS A 286 19.65 4.70 -2.33
C LYS A 286 20.57 5.52 -3.26
N GLU A 287 21.87 5.42 -3.06
CA GLU A 287 22.91 6.08 -3.87
C GLU A 287 22.91 5.55 -5.31
N ASP A 288 22.84 4.21 -5.47
CA ASP A 288 22.76 3.58 -6.79
C ASP A 288 21.45 3.95 -7.49
N ALA A 289 20.31 3.86 -6.78
CA ALA A 289 19.03 4.23 -7.33
C ALA A 289 19.00 5.69 -7.81
N ALA A 290 19.61 6.61 -7.05
CA ALA A 290 19.69 8.02 -7.43
C ALA A 290 20.60 8.24 -8.66
N THR A 291 21.78 7.63 -8.68
CA THR A 291 22.74 7.74 -9.78
C THR A 291 22.12 7.24 -11.09
N ILE A 292 21.49 6.08 -11.05
CA ILE A 292 20.82 5.47 -12.20
C ILE A 292 19.63 6.32 -12.67
N ALA A 293 18.83 6.82 -11.72
CA ALA A 293 17.69 7.67 -12.05
C ALA A 293 18.13 8.95 -12.76
N ASP A 294 19.22 9.56 -12.28
CA ASP A 294 19.77 10.80 -12.88
C ASP A 294 20.38 10.52 -14.26
N GLU A 295 21.06 9.37 -14.48
CA GLU A 295 21.55 8.91 -15.79
C GLU A 295 20.37 8.80 -16.79
N LEU A 296 19.29 8.12 -16.42
CA LEU A 296 18.13 7.94 -17.30
C LEU A 296 17.37 9.25 -17.55
N VAL A 297 17.35 10.16 -16.59
CA VAL A 297 16.78 11.52 -16.77
C VAL A 297 17.48 12.26 -17.90
N GLU A 298 18.81 12.19 -17.98
CA GLU A 298 19.56 12.86 -19.06
C GLU A 298 19.25 12.22 -20.44
N VAL A 299 19.11 10.89 -20.50
CA VAL A 299 18.68 10.23 -21.75
C VAL A 299 17.28 10.67 -22.17
N VAL A 300 16.32 10.72 -21.23
CA VAL A 300 14.95 11.19 -21.52
C VAL A 300 14.95 12.64 -21.98
N ARG A 301 15.73 13.52 -21.35
CA ARG A 301 15.87 14.92 -21.75
C ARG A 301 16.43 15.06 -23.16
N ALA A 302 17.51 14.36 -23.45
CA ALA A 302 18.16 14.45 -24.75
C ALA A 302 17.26 14.05 -25.93
N ASN A 303 16.27 13.17 -25.68
CA ASN A 303 15.44 12.61 -26.74
C ASN A 303 14.02 13.17 -26.83
N LEU A 304 13.49 13.76 -25.72
CA LEU A 304 12.09 14.20 -25.66
C LEU A 304 11.88 15.68 -25.30
N THR A 305 12.96 16.46 -25.04
CA THR A 305 12.83 17.91 -24.79
C THR A 305 13.19 18.78 -25.97
#